data_15c048d7b89632a6eed15281a4db99a6
#
_entry.id   15c048d7b89632a6eed15281a4db99a6
#
_cell.length_a   1.000
_cell.length_b   1.000
_cell.length_c   1.000
_cell.angle_alpha   90.00
_cell.angle_beta   90.00
_cell.angle_gamma   90.00
#
_symmetry.space_group_name_H-M   'P 1'
#
loop_
_entity.id
_entity.type
_entity.pdbx_description
1 polymer ?
#
loop_
_entity_poly.entity_id
_entity_poly.type
_entity_poly.pdbx_seq_one_letter_code
_entity_poly.pdbx_strand_id
1 'polypeptide(L)'
;MMDFYQGQEALLQQASRIVETETVPLNQAAGRILAQSIIATTDSPAFDNSAMDGYAICGLDCSEWQLTDTAAAGDTRLLTLQHGQAMRIYTGAGIPVNTDAVIMQENTCVEGLTLSCTSTPVANENIRRQGEELKQGATLLEKGALLNAQAIGLAASQGFSKLQVYQKLRVSVFTTGDELVSGNSQLQQHQIYDSNRPMLLACLQTYTFIEIIDGGILPDNLDIITETLSKAATNSHSIIISGGASVGDRDLVKPALQQLGSIEHWKLAIKPGKPFGWGSIGECRVMLLPGNPVASFVTFKLLGLPALQTAAGRHILQALPECYQAKAAFSIIPNRQKRREFLRGTLRFTNNGPEVIPLNKQGSHMLSGCVNAQVLIDIPAQTDIQQGQWLTVYPI
;
A
#
# COMPACT_ATOMS: atom_id res chain seq x y z
N MET A 1 -17.81 18.06 17.85
CA MET A 1 -17.03 16.91 17.38
C MET A 1 -16.92 17.06 15.87
N MET A 2 -15.73 16.94 15.33
CA MET A 2 -15.45 16.99 13.89
C MET A 2 -15.93 15.70 13.22
N ASP A 3 -16.46 15.80 12.01
CA ASP A 3 -16.79 14.63 11.19
C ASP A 3 -15.54 13.80 10.87
N PHE A 4 -15.74 12.52 10.56
CA PHE A 4 -14.63 11.59 10.28
C PHE A 4 -13.77 12.03 9.09
N TYR A 5 -14.40 12.34 7.95
CA TYR A 5 -13.66 12.70 6.74
C TYR A 5 -12.97 14.05 6.85
N GLN A 6 -13.63 15.02 7.51
CA GLN A 6 -13.00 16.32 7.82
C GLN A 6 -11.80 16.14 8.75
N GLY A 7 -11.92 15.26 9.77
CA GLY A 7 -10.82 14.96 10.69
C GLY A 7 -9.67 14.22 10.01
N GLN A 8 -9.97 13.29 9.12
CA GLN A 8 -8.96 12.59 8.32
C GLN A 8 -8.22 13.55 7.40
N GLU A 9 -8.93 14.38 6.67
CA GLU A 9 -8.34 15.39 5.79
C GLU A 9 -7.45 16.36 6.57
N ALA A 10 -7.94 16.94 7.68
CA ALA A 10 -7.17 17.85 8.51
C ALA A 10 -5.88 17.20 9.05
N LEU A 11 -5.97 15.95 9.52
CA LEU A 11 -4.83 15.19 10.01
C LEU A 11 -3.79 14.96 8.91
N LEU A 12 -4.23 14.59 7.71
CA LEU A 12 -3.34 14.33 6.57
C LEU A 12 -2.68 15.60 6.04
N GLN A 13 -3.39 16.72 6.00
CA GLN A 13 -2.83 18.02 5.62
C GLN A 13 -1.74 18.47 6.59
N GLN A 14 -1.89 18.19 7.88
CA GLN A 14 -0.90 18.49 8.91
C GLN A 14 0.23 17.46 8.96
N ALA A 15 0.01 16.24 8.49
CA ALA A 15 1.02 15.19 8.40
C ALA A 15 1.98 15.43 7.22
N SER A 16 2.55 16.65 7.11
CA SER A 16 3.56 16.94 6.10
C SER A 16 4.78 16.01 6.28
N ARG A 17 5.51 15.76 5.16
CA ARG A 17 6.73 14.97 5.19
C ARG A 17 7.75 15.54 6.19
N ILE A 18 8.24 14.68 7.08
CA ILE A 18 9.18 15.03 8.16
C ILE A 18 10.48 14.21 8.11
N VAL A 19 10.71 13.43 7.05
CA VAL A 19 11.90 12.61 6.85
C VAL A 19 12.77 13.16 5.72
N GLU A 20 14.08 12.98 5.84
CA GLU A 20 15.05 13.28 4.80
C GLU A 20 15.14 12.19 3.75
N THR A 21 16.05 12.33 2.80
CA THR A 21 16.27 11.37 1.73
C THR A 21 17.57 10.59 1.93
N GLU A 22 17.61 9.37 1.42
CA GLU A 22 18.81 8.54 1.37
C GLU A 22 18.84 7.74 0.07
N THR A 23 20.03 7.30 -0.34
CA THR A 23 20.19 6.42 -1.49
C THR A 23 20.44 5.00 -1.02
N VAL A 24 19.61 4.05 -1.47
CA VAL A 24 19.72 2.64 -1.10
C VAL A 24 19.92 1.75 -2.32
N PRO A 25 20.61 0.62 -2.20
CA PRO A 25 20.64 -0.40 -3.23
C PRO A 25 19.23 -0.89 -3.58
N LEU A 26 18.99 -1.26 -4.84
CA LEU A 26 17.67 -1.67 -5.33
C LEU A 26 17.07 -2.84 -4.51
N ASN A 27 17.88 -3.79 -4.09
CA ASN A 27 17.46 -4.93 -3.25
C ASN A 27 17.05 -4.54 -1.81
N GLN A 28 17.32 -3.31 -1.38
CA GLN A 28 16.91 -2.75 -0.08
C GLN A 28 15.78 -1.71 -0.23
N ALA A 29 15.34 -1.44 -1.47
CA ALA A 29 14.34 -0.42 -1.77
C ALA A 29 12.89 -0.92 -1.62
N ALA A 30 12.66 -2.23 -1.57
CA ALA A 30 11.32 -2.80 -1.46
C ALA A 30 10.57 -2.31 -0.21
N GLY A 31 9.34 -1.81 -0.39
CA GLY A 31 8.50 -1.24 0.67
C GLY A 31 8.97 0.14 1.19
N ARG A 32 10.02 0.75 0.59
CA ARG A 32 10.41 2.13 0.85
C ARG A 32 9.56 3.10 0.02
N ILE A 33 9.61 4.37 0.34
CA ILE A 33 8.89 5.42 -0.40
C ILE A 33 9.89 6.18 -1.26
N LEU A 34 9.60 6.28 -2.56
CA LEU A 34 10.46 6.92 -3.55
C LEU A 34 10.57 8.44 -3.29
N ALA A 35 11.78 8.97 -3.18
CA ALA A 35 12.01 10.38 -2.87
C ALA A 35 12.18 11.27 -4.11
N GLN A 36 12.45 10.67 -5.27
CA GLN A 36 12.63 11.35 -6.56
C GLN A 36 11.99 10.51 -7.65
N SER A 37 11.17 11.12 -8.51
CA SER A 37 10.62 10.43 -9.69
C SER A 37 11.75 9.86 -10.54
N ILE A 38 11.59 8.63 -11.03
CA ILE A 38 12.54 7.98 -11.93
C ILE A 38 12.01 7.98 -13.36
N ILE A 39 12.94 8.18 -14.29
CA ILE A 39 12.65 8.37 -15.70
C ILE A 39 13.22 7.16 -16.45
N ALA A 40 12.51 6.69 -17.47
CA ALA A 40 12.96 5.60 -18.31
C ALA A 40 14.30 5.95 -18.99
N THR A 41 15.30 5.09 -18.79
CA THR A 41 16.66 5.27 -19.30
C THR A 41 16.80 4.77 -20.74
N THR A 42 15.95 3.82 -21.13
CA THR A 42 15.91 3.21 -22.46
C THR A 42 14.46 2.97 -22.85
N ASP A 43 14.22 2.78 -24.14
CA ASP A 43 12.94 2.28 -24.65
C ASP A 43 12.64 0.88 -24.08
N SER A 44 11.37 0.55 -23.90
CA SER A 44 10.88 -0.79 -23.56
C SER A 44 9.81 -1.21 -24.59
N PRO A 45 10.04 -2.29 -25.35
CA PRO A 45 11.31 -3.01 -25.57
C PRO A 45 12.43 -2.11 -26.09
N ALA A 46 13.70 -2.48 -25.81
CA ALA A 46 14.87 -1.69 -26.25
C ALA A 46 15.13 -1.76 -27.76
N PHE A 47 14.55 -2.74 -28.47
CA PHE A 47 14.61 -2.96 -29.91
C PHE A 47 13.40 -3.79 -30.37
N ASP A 48 13.12 -3.78 -31.67
CA ASP A 48 12.08 -4.62 -32.27
C ASP A 48 12.42 -6.09 -32.02
N ASN A 49 11.50 -6.85 -31.45
CA ASN A 49 11.72 -8.27 -31.12
C ASN A 49 10.51 -9.14 -31.37
N SER A 50 10.74 -10.45 -31.50
CA SER A 50 9.68 -11.42 -31.72
C SER A 50 8.80 -11.60 -30.46
N ALA A 51 7.51 -11.56 -30.65
CA ALA A 51 6.53 -11.87 -29.63
C ALA A 51 6.32 -13.38 -29.43
N MET A 52 6.71 -14.20 -30.42
CA MET A 52 6.43 -15.64 -30.49
C MET A 52 7.65 -16.41 -30.97
N ASP A 53 7.66 -17.71 -30.68
CA ASP A 53 8.54 -18.66 -31.33
C ASP A 53 7.98 -18.99 -32.70
N GLY A 54 8.78 -18.80 -33.74
CA GLY A 54 8.29 -18.95 -35.10
C GLY A 54 9.34 -18.70 -36.15
N TYR A 55 8.93 -18.06 -37.24
CA TYR A 55 9.76 -17.76 -38.38
C TYR A 55 9.56 -16.30 -38.82
N ALA A 56 10.62 -15.52 -38.82
CA ALA A 56 10.67 -14.20 -39.42
C ALA A 56 10.70 -14.39 -40.94
N ILE A 57 9.81 -13.70 -41.66
CA ILE A 57 9.68 -13.82 -43.14
C ILE A 57 9.89 -12.48 -43.81
N CYS A 58 10.40 -12.51 -45.05
CA CYS A 58 10.43 -11.38 -45.98
C CYS A 58 9.69 -11.76 -47.28
N GLY A 59 8.66 -10.98 -47.66
CA GLY A 59 7.76 -11.23 -48.79
C GLY A 59 6.41 -11.76 -48.33
N LEU A 60 5.42 -10.86 -48.11
CA LEU A 60 4.04 -11.22 -47.74
C LEU A 60 3.26 -11.85 -48.93
N ASP A 61 3.74 -11.66 -50.13
CA ASP A 61 3.20 -12.20 -51.40
C ASP A 61 3.70 -13.59 -51.71
N CYS A 62 4.66 -14.13 -50.93
CA CYS A 62 5.16 -15.47 -51.08
C CYS A 62 4.22 -16.51 -50.42
N SER A 63 4.11 -17.71 -51.00
CA SER A 63 3.48 -18.89 -50.38
C SER A 63 4.49 -19.80 -49.68
N GLU A 64 5.77 -19.66 -50.03
CA GLU A 64 6.88 -20.44 -49.51
C GLU A 64 8.12 -19.55 -49.34
N TRP A 65 8.95 -19.84 -48.34
CA TRP A 65 10.20 -19.12 -48.06
C TRP A 65 11.34 -20.11 -47.87
N GLN A 66 12.53 -19.68 -48.27
CA GLN A 66 13.77 -20.43 -48.02
C GLN A 66 14.30 -20.16 -46.63
N LEU A 67 14.48 -21.19 -45.83
CA LEU A 67 15.12 -21.08 -44.51
C LEU A 67 16.62 -20.81 -44.67
N THR A 68 17.14 -19.80 -43.92
CA THR A 68 18.53 -19.37 -44.03
C THR A 68 19.34 -19.55 -42.76
N ASP A 69 18.82 -19.07 -41.60
CA ASP A 69 19.55 -19.02 -40.32
C ASP A 69 18.58 -19.08 -39.15
N THR A 70 19.08 -18.87 -37.94
CA THR A 70 18.30 -18.83 -36.70
C THR A 70 18.68 -17.57 -35.91
N ALA A 71 17.67 -16.82 -35.43
CA ALA A 71 17.79 -15.69 -34.52
C ALA A 71 17.33 -16.10 -33.11
N ALA A 72 18.20 -15.94 -32.11
CA ALA A 72 17.91 -16.25 -30.72
C ALA A 72 18.00 -15.00 -29.86
N ALA A 73 17.32 -15.01 -28.70
CA ALA A 73 17.46 -13.94 -27.72
C ALA A 73 18.94 -13.81 -27.27
N GLY A 74 19.44 -12.59 -27.27
CA GLY A 74 20.87 -12.30 -26.96
C GLY A 74 21.82 -12.46 -28.15
N ASP A 75 21.31 -12.78 -29.34
CA ASP A 75 22.12 -12.78 -30.55
C ASP A 75 22.51 -11.33 -30.90
N THR A 76 23.82 -11.13 -31.13
CA THR A 76 24.39 -9.81 -31.43
C THR A 76 24.71 -9.62 -32.92
N ARG A 77 24.45 -10.63 -33.76
CA ARG A 77 24.64 -10.57 -35.20
C ARG A 77 23.61 -9.66 -35.85
N LEU A 78 24.05 -8.87 -36.85
CA LEU A 78 23.13 -8.14 -37.70
C LEU A 78 22.57 -9.12 -38.76
N LEU A 79 21.42 -9.68 -38.49
CA LEU A 79 20.74 -10.61 -39.39
C LEU A 79 19.87 -9.85 -40.38
N THR A 80 19.84 -10.30 -41.62
CA THR A 80 19.12 -9.66 -42.74
C THR A 80 18.42 -10.73 -43.58
N LEU A 81 17.16 -10.51 -43.94
CA LEU A 81 16.41 -11.33 -44.88
C LEU A 81 16.35 -10.66 -46.27
N GLN A 82 16.26 -11.50 -47.30
CA GLN A 82 15.90 -11.09 -48.64
C GLN A 82 14.50 -11.58 -48.95
N HIS A 83 13.86 -10.98 -49.98
CA HIS A 83 12.55 -11.44 -50.42
C HIS A 83 12.52 -12.93 -50.73
N GLY A 84 11.51 -13.65 -50.21
CA GLY A 84 11.39 -15.10 -50.30
C GLY A 84 12.24 -15.90 -49.31
N GLN A 85 12.87 -15.22 -48.34
CA GLN A 85 13.63 -15.89 -47.28
C GLN A 85 12.87 -15.82 -45.94
N ALA A 86 13.15 -16.85 -45.12
CA ALA A 86 12.72 -16.93 -43.74
C ALA A 86 13.89 -17.31 -42.80
N MET A 87 13.72 -16.98 -41.55
CA MET A 87 14.69 -17.30 -40.49
C MET A 87 13.97 -17.82 -39.27
N ARG A 88 14.42 -18.92 -38.70
CA ARG A 88 13.92 -19.37 -37.41
C ARG A 88 14.13 -18.28 -36.38
N ILE A 89 13.11 -17.93 -35.59
CA ILE A 89 13.21 -16.89 -34.57
C ILE A 89 12.55 -17.34 -33.28
N TYR A 90 13.16 -16.99 -32.14
CA TYR A 90 12.63 -17.27 -30.81
C TYR A 90 12.11 -16.01 -30.17
N THR A 91 11.13 -16.16 -29.25
CA THR A 91 10.57 -15.06 -28.48
C THR A 91 11.65 -14.21 -27.82
N GLY A 92 11.59 -12.89 -28.00
CA GLY A 92 12.55 -11.93 -27.46
C GLY A 92 13.82 -11.75 -28.33
N ALA A 93 13.99 -12.54 -29.39
CA ALA A 93 15.08 -12.32 -30.34
C ALA A 93 14.85 -11.05 -31.17
N GLY A 94 15.93 -10.31 -31.46
CA GLY A 94 15.89 -9.15 -32.35
C GLY A 94 15.36 -9.53 -33.73
N ILE A 95 14.50 -8.67 -34.29
CA ILE A 95 13.92 -8.88 -35.61
C ILE A 95 15.01 -8.64 -36.67
N PRO A 96 15.25 -9.64 -37.58
CA PRO A 96 16.16 -9.45 -38.70
C PRO A 96 15.72 -8.26 -39.59
N VAL A 97 16.67 -7.56 -40.17
CA VAL A 97 16.39 -6.48 -41.11
C VAL A 97 15.57 -7.00 -42.30
N ASN A 98 14.62 -6.24 -42.79
CA ASN A 98 13.64 -6.56 -43.84
C ASN A 98 12.62 -7.67 -43.46
N THR A 99 12.40 -7.92 -42.19
CA THR A 99 11.32 -8.81 -41.78
C THR A 99 9.97 -8.10 -41.94
N ASP A 100 9.02 -8.73 -42.65
CA ASP A 100 7.67 -8.23 -42.80
C ASP A 100 6.73 -8.70 -41.70
N ALA A 101 6.92 -9.95 -41.21
CA ALA A 101 6.12 -10.56 -40.16
C ALA A 101 6.89 -11.72 -39.48
N VAL A 102 6.40 -12.13 -38.32
CA VAL A 102 6.78 -13.39 -37.68
C VAL A 102 5.58 -14.33 -37.68
N ILE A 103 5.72 -15.50 -38.31
CA ILE A 103 4.68 -16.53 -38.30
C ILE A 103 4.96 -17.48 -37.14
N MET A 104 3.94 -17.74 -36.31
CA MET A 104 4.05 -18.71 -35.21
C MET A 104 4.37 -20.12 -35.75
N GLN A 105 5.24 -20.85 -35.07
CA GLN A 105 5.67 -22.18 -35.49
C GLN A 105 4.48 -23.16 -35.67
N GLU A 106 3.40 -23.01 -34.89
CA GLU A 106 2.19 -23.80 -34.93
C GLU A 106 1.42 -23.64 -36.26
N ASN A 107 1.64 -22.52 -36.95
CA ASN A 107 0.99 -22.18 -38.21
C ASN A 107 1.90 -22.43 -39.43
N THR A 108 2.98 -23.16 -39.26
CA THR A 108 3.99 -23.40 -40.30
C THR A 108 4.23 -24.89 -40.53
N CYS A 109 4.68 -25.21 -41.75
CA CYS A 109 5.21 -26.51 -42.13
C CYS A 109 6.61 -26.33 -42.73
N VAL A 110 7.57 -27.16 -42.33
CA VAL A 110 8.95 -27.11 -42.82
C VAL A 110 9.28 -28.45 -43.51
N GLU A 111 9.62 -28.35 -44.79
CA GLU A 111 10.11 -29.49 -45.57
C GLU A 111 11.52 -29.21 -46.10
N GLY A 112 12.52 -29.84 -45.48
CA GLY A 112 13.93 -29.53 -45.74
C GLY A 112 14.30 -28.10 -45.37
N LEU A 113 14.59 -27.25 -46.35
CA LEU A 113 14.85 -25.83 -46.18
C LEU A 113 13.70 -24.93 -46.63
N THR A 114 12.54 -25.49 -46.95
CA THR A 114 11.36 -24.75 -47.41
C THR A 114 10.36 -24.61 -46.26
N LEU A 115 10.00 -23.34 -45.96
CA LEU A 115 8.93 -22.99 -45.02
C LEU A 115 7.67 -22.65 -45.79
N SER A 116 6.54 -23.22 -45.40
CA SER A 116 5.21 -22.81 -45.82
C SER A 116 4.32 -22.51 -44.61
N CYS A 117 3.24 -21.77 -44.79
CA CYS A 117 2.30 -21.43 -43.71
C CYS A 117 0.87 -21.87 -44.05
N THR A 118 0.08 -22.10 -43.01
CA THR A 118 -1.32 -22.51 -43.10
C THR A 118 -2.30 -21.31 -43.18
N SER A 119 -1.82 -20.09 -42.95
CA SER A 119 -2.61 -18.85 -42.98
C SER A 119 -1.85 -17.75 -43.71
N THR A 120 -2.55 -16.80 -44.32
CA THR A 120 -1.92 -15.64 -44.97
C THR A 120 -1.27 -14.72 -43.92
N PRO A 121 0.05 -14.45 -43.99
CA PRO A 121 0.73 -13.59 -43.04
C PRO A 121 0.21 -12.14 -43.12
N VAL A 122 0.17 -11.47 -41.97
CA VAL A 122 -0.22 -10.07 -41.87
C VAL A 122 1.02 -9.23 -41.55
N ALA A 123 1.17 -8.06 -42.19
CA ALA A 123 2.29 -7.17 -41.97
C ALA A 123 2.42 -6.81 -40.49
N ASN A 124 3.66 -6.89 -39.96
CA ASN A 124 4.03 -6.65 -38.56
C ASN A 124 3.44 -7.64 -37.54
N GLU A 125 2.85 -8.73 -38.00
CA GLU A 125 2.31 -9.78 -37.11
C GLU A 125 3.42 -10.32 -36.18
N ASN A 126 3.09 -10.47 -34.89
CA ASN A 126 3.97 -10.97 -33.83
C ASN A 126 5.32 -10.23 -33.67
N ILE A 127 5.40 -8.96 -34.06
CA ILE A 127 6.57 -8.10 -33.83
C ILE A 127 6.22 -7.09 -32.75
N ARG A 128 6.97 -7.13 -31.62
CA ARG A 128 6.94 -6.06 -30.61
C ARG A 128 7.86 -4.95 -31.04
N ARG A 129 7.32 -3.74 -31.14
CA ARG A 129 8.09 -2.59 -31.60
C ARG A 129 8.88 -1.93 -30.47
N GLN A 130 10.06 -1.41 -30.80
CA GLN A 130 10.87 -0.63 -29.87
C GLN A 130 10.03 0.50 -29.25
N GLY A 131 10.03 0.60 -27.92
CA GLY A 131 9.36 1.64 -27.17
C GLY A 131 7.82 1.57 -27.19
N GLU A 132 7.22 0.44 -27.57
CA GLU A 132 5.75 0.29 -27.57
C GLU A 132 5.14 0.34 -26.17
N GLU A 133 5.88 -0.11 -25.15
CA GLU A 133 5.47 -0.05 -23.75
C GLU A 133 5.87 1.28 -23.11
N LEU A 134 7.15 1.63 -23.22
CA LEU A 134 7.73 2.83 -22.62
C LEU A 134 8.78 3.43 -23.56
N LYS A 135 8.74 4.75 -23.73
CA LYS A 135 9.78 5.49 -24.43
C LYS A 135 10.80 6.05 -23.44
N GLN A 136 12.05 6.08 -23.84
CA GLN A 136 13.11 6.77 -23.11
C GLN A 136 12.67 8.21 -22.77
N GLY A 137 12.89 8.63 -21.53
CA GLY A 137 12.48 9.94 -21.02
C GLY A 137 11.07 9.99 -20.42
N ALA A 138 10.25 8.92 -20.56
CA ALA A 138 8.97 8.84 -19.89
C ALA A 138 9.13 8.65 -18.37
N THR A 139 8.20 9.19 -17.58
CA THR A 139 8.18 8.95 -16.14
C THR A 139 7.84 7.49 -15.86
N LEU A 140 8.73 6.81 -15.18
CA LEU A 140 8.61 5.41 -14.82
C LEU A 140 7.84 5.22 -13.51
N LEU A 141 8.25 5.94 -12.48
CA LEU A 141 7.62 5.97 -11.17
C LEU A 141 7.66 7.41 -10.61
N GLU A 142 6.56 7.84 -10.03
CA GLU A 142 6.47 9.16 -9.43
C GLU A 142 7.06 9.21 -8.02
N LYS A 143 7.60 10.36 -7.65
CA LYS A 143 7.98 10.67 -6.26
C LYS A 143 6.79 10.41 -5.32
N GLY A 144 7.05 9.80 -4.16
CA GLY A 144 6.03 9.42 -3.18
C GLY A 144 5.42 8.04 -3.43
N ALA A 145 5.82 7.35 -4.51
CA ALA A 145 5.39 5.97 -4.76
C ALA A 145 5.95 5.00 -3.70
N LEU A 146 5.11 4.08 -3.23
CA LEU A 146 5.54 2.94 -2.43
C LEU A 146 6.14 1.89 -3.37
N LEU A 147 7.40 1.52 -3.13
CA LEU A 147 8.16 0.59 -3.99
C LEU A 147 7.75 -0.86 -3.69
N ASN A 148 6.70 -1.33 -4.34
CA ASN A 148 6.31 -2.74 -4.32
C ASN A 148 7.22 -3.59 -5.23
N ALA A 149 6.98 -4.91 -5.27
CA ALA A 149 7.79 -5.84 -6.08
C ALA A 149 7.78 -5.48 -7.58
N GLN A 150 6.63 -5.04 -8.11
CA GLN A 150 6.49 -4.64 -9.51
C GLN A 150 7.30 -3.37 -9.82
N ALA A 151 7.27 -2.38 -8.92
CA ALA A 151 8.08 -1.16 -9.06
C ALA A 151 9.59 -1.46 -9.03
N ILE A 152 10.02 -2.40 -8.19
CA ILE A 152 11.41 -2.87 -8.15
C ILE A 152 11.79 -3.56 -9.47
N GLY A 153 10.93 -4.46 -9.99
CA GLY A 153 11.15 -5.12 -11.27
C GLY A 153 11.24 -4.13 -12.43
N LEU A 154 10.33 -3.14 -12.45
CA LEU A 154 10.31 -2.09 -13.47
C LEU A 154 11.57 -1.20 -13.40
N ALA A 155 12.02 -0.82 -12.21
CA ALA A 155 13.28 -0.09 -12.05
C ALA A 155 14.49 -0.92 -12.51
N ALA A 156 14.52 -2.21 -12.19
CA ALA A 156 15.59 -3.13 -12.62
C ALA A 156 15.63 -3.27 -14.13
N SER A 157 14.49 -3.38 -14.82
CA SER A 157 14.43 -3.49 -16.29
C SER A 157 14.99 -2.26 -17.01
N GLN A 158 15.05 -1.13 -16.30
CA GLN A 158 15.62 0.13 -16.77
C GLN A 158 17.06 0.37 -16.29
N GLY A 159 17.72 -0.66 -15.68
CA GLY A 159 19.12 -0.62 -15.27
C GLY A 159 19.39 0.12 -13.97
N PHE A 160 18.38 0.46 -13.16
CA PHE A 160 18.60 1.09 -11.87
C PHE A 160 19.18 0.07 -10.88
N SER A 161 20.35 0.35 -10.32
CA SER A 161 20.99 -0.44 -9.25
C SER A 161 20.79 0.16 -7.86
N LYS A 162 20.42 1.44 -7.79
CA LYS A 162 20.16 2.21 -6.57
C LYS A 162 18.99 3.16 -6.80
N LEU A 163 18.25 3.48 -5.75
CA LEU A 163 17.15 4.46 -5.78
C LEU A 163 17.30 5.47 -4.65
N GLN A 164 16.86 6.70 -4.90
CA GLN A 164 16.72 7.71 -3.87
C GLN A 164 15.35 7.54 -3.21
N VAL A 165 15.35 7.22 -1.93
CA VAL A 165 14.14 6.97 -1.13
C VAL A 165 14.11 7.91 0.07
N TYR A 166 12.95 8.08 0.69
CA TYR A 166 12.87 8.73 1.98
C TYR A 166 13.44 7.84 3.07
N GLN A 167 14.10 8.42 4.08
CA GLN A 167 14.55 7.72 5.27
C GLN A 167 13.37 7.09 6.01
N LYS A 168 13.64 6.07 6.81
CA LYS A 168 12.59 5.46 7.63
C LYS A 168 12.03 6.44 8.65
N LEU A 169 10.71 6.44 8.75
CA LEU A 169 10.00 7.20 9.77
C LEU A 169 10.17 6.51 11.13
N ARG A 170 10.84 7.15 12.08
CA ARG A 170 10.97 6.64 13.47
C ARG A 170 9.69 6.90 14.23
N VAL A 171 9.06 5.82 14.73
CA VAL A 171 7.77 5.86 15.43
C VAL A 171 7.90 5.22 16.79
N SER A 172 7.74 6.00 17.86
CA SER A 172 7.65 5.49 19.23
C SER A 172 6.22 5.11 19.57
N VAL A 173 6.02 3.97 20.23
CA VAL A 173 4.71 3.46 20.63
C VAL A 173 4.67 3.27 22.14
N PHE A 174 3.69 3.91 22.78
CA PHE A 174 3.44 3.82 24.21
C PHE A 174 2.00 3.38 24.50
N THR A 175 1.80 2.74 25.62
CA THR A 175 0.51 2.61 26.30
C THR A 175 0.57 3.26 27.66
N THR A 176 -0.54 3.70 28.22
CA THR A 176 -0.59 4.28 29.57
C THR A 176 -1.78 3.76 30.35
N GLY A 177 -1.58 3.55 31.66
CA GLY A 177 -2.55 3.06 32.61
C GLY A 177 -1.89 2.22 33.70
N ASP A 178 -2.14 2.54 34.96
CA ASP A 178 -1.63 1.78 36.11
C ASP A 178 -2.20 0.37 36.21
N GLU A 179 -3.33 0.12 35.52
CA GLU A 179 -3.95 -1.20 35.38
C GLU A 179 -3.20 -2.12 34.42
N LEU A 180 -2.31 -1.58 33.56
CA LEU A 180 -1.66 -2.33 32.50
C LEU A 180 -0.42 -3.06 33.01
N VAL A 181 -0.30 -4.32 32.63
CA VAL A 181 0.91 -5.12 32.83
C VAL A 181 1.35 -5.79 31.54
N SER A 182 2.67 -6.00 31.39
CA SER A 182 3.22 -6.75 30.26
C SER A 182 2.84 -8.22 30.34
N GLY A 183 2.78 -8.90 29.18
CA GLY A 183 2.69 -10.36 29.12
C GLY A 183 3.80 -11.02 29.96
N ASN A 184 3.64 -12.19 30.46
CA ASN A 184 4.50 -12.91 31.42
C ASN A 184 4.42 -12.44 32.87
N SER A 185 3.75 -11.35 33.19
CA SER A 185 3.48 -10.93 34.56
C SER A 185 2.25 -11.64 35.10
N GLN A 186 2.27 -12.02 36.39
CA GLN A 186 1.05 -12.50 37.03
C GLN A 186 0.10 -11.34 37.31
N LEU A 187 -1.17 -11.44 36.85
CA LEU A 187 -2.18 -10.41 37.09
C LEU A 187 -2.49 -10.29 38.59
N GLN A 188 -2.44 -9.07 39.09
CA GLN A 188 -3.01 -8.71 40.38
C GLN A 188 -4.47 -8.34 40.24
N GLN A 189 -5.15 -8.15 41.34
CA GLN A 189 -6.55 -7.71 41.32
C GLN A 189 -6.66 -6.36 40.62
N HIS A 190 -7.61 -6.25 39.67
CA HIS A 190 -7.87 -5.07 38.82
C HIS A 190 -6.80 -4.75 37.75
N GLN A 191 -5.81 -5.59 37.54
CA GLN A 191 -4.87 -5.46 36.44
C GLN A 191 -5.36 -6.21 35.20
N ILE A 192 -4.93 -5.70 34.03
CA ILE A 192 -5.16 -6.31 32.71
C ILE A 192 -3.87 -6.36 31.92
N TYR A 193 -3.75 -7.28 30.98
CA TYR A 193 -2.61 -7.30 30.07
C TYR A 193 -2.74 -6.20 29.02
N ASP A 194 -1.63 -5.51 28.75
CA ASP A 194 -1.50 -4.58 27.64
C ASP A 194 -1.64 -5.32 26.31
N SER A 195 -2.76 -5.13 25.63
CA SER A 195 -3.02 -5.68 24.30
C SER A 195 -2.79 -4.67 23.18
N ASN A 196 -2.86 -3.37 23.48
CA ASN A 196 -2.83 -2.32 22.47
C ASN A 196 -1.42 -2.14 21.91
N ARG A 197 -0.40 -2.07 22.76
CA ARG A 197 0.98 -1.88 22.30
C ARG A 197 1.46 -3.02 21.42
N PRO A 198 1.36 -4.32 21.81
CA PRO A 198 1.73 -5.42 20.92
C PRO A 198 0.97 -5.41 19.60
N MET A 199 -0.32 -5.09 19.61
CA MET A 199 -1.15 -4.99 18.39
C MET A 199 -0.65 -3.85 17.48
N LEU A 200 -0.38 -2.66 18.01
CA LEU A 200 0.11 -1.52 17.24
C LEU A 200 1.52 -1.78 16.69
N LEU A 201 2.41 -2.38 17.49
CA LEU A 201 3.75 -2.79 17.03
C LEU A 201 3.65 -3.79 15.86
N ALA A 202 2.78 -4.80 15.97
CA ALA A 202 2.54 -5.76 14.90
C ALA A 202 1.99 -5.11 13.63
N CYS A 203 1.06 -4.16 13.76
CA CYS A 203 0.56 -3.38 12.62
C CYS A 203 1.67 -2.58 11.94
N LEU A 204 2.56 -1.94 12.70
CA LEU A 204 3.65 -1.13 12.17
C LEU A 204 4.75 -1.98 11.51
N GLN A 205 5.03 -3.17 12.01
CA GLN A 205 6.05 -4.10 11.49
C GLN A 205 5.81 -4.51 10.04
N THR A 206 4.58 -4.40 9.53
CA THR A 206 4.27 -4.69 8.12
C THR A 206 4.79 -3.63 7.15
N TYR A 207 5.28 -2.47 7.65
CA TYR A 207 5.72 -1.34 6.83
C TYR A 207 7.22 -1.11 6.96
N THR A 208 7.99 -1.46 5.93
CA THR A 208 9.47 -1.36 5.93
C THR A 208 9.99 0.08 5.94
N PHE A 209 9.16 1.06 5.59
CA PHE A 209 9.48 2.49 5.69
C PHE A 209 9.36 3.04 7.13
N ILE A 210 8.96 2.21 8.11
CA ILE A 210 8.87 2.57 9.52
C ILE A 210 10.02 1.91 10.29
N GLU A 211 10.64 2.67 11.17
CA GLU A 211 11.52 2.21 12.24
C GLU A 211 10.78 2.36 13.56
N ILE A 212 10.57 1.23 14.25
CA ILE A 212 9.72 1.16 15.43
C ILE A 212 10.58 1.28 16.68
N ILE A 213 10.16 2.14 17.60
CA ILE A 213 10.72 2.29 18.94
C ILE A 213 9.65 1.87 19.93
N ASP A 214 9.86 0.75 20.60
CA ASP A 214 8.96 0.26 21.65
C ASP A 214 9.19 1.07 22.93
N GLY A 215 8.27 1.97 23.27
CA GLY A 215 8.36 2.87 24.40
C GLY A 215 7.85 2.27 25.72
N GLY A 216 7.14 1.14 25.66
CA GLY A 216 6.63 0.46 26.86
C GLY A 216 5.32 1.03 27.40
N ILE A 217 5.03 0.71 28.65
CA ILE A 217 3.86 1.15 29.42
C ILE A 217 4.28 2.32 30.30
N LEU A 218 3.57 3.43 30.20
CA LEU A 218 3.76 4.62 31.04
C LEU A 218 2.82 4.54 32.25
N PRO A 219 3.33 4.78 33.46
CA PRO A 219 2.48 4.89 34.66
C PRO A 219 1.66 6.18 34.59
N ASP A 220 0.53 6.22 35.31
CA ASP A 220 -0.32 7.41 35.40
C ASP A 220 0.30 8.46 36.33
N ASN A 221 1.48 8.98 35.92
CA ASN A 221 2.24 10.02 36.61
C ASN A 221 2.63 11.11 35.62
N LEU A 222 2.19 12.35 35.86
CA LEU A 222 2.36 13.46 34.93
C LEU A 222 3.85 13.77 34.65
N ASP A 223 4.70 13.75 35.65
CA ASP A 223 6.12 14.11 35.51
C ASP A 223 6.84 13.04 34.70
N ILE A 224 6.57 11.75 34.97
CA ILE A 224 7.16 10.63 34.22
C ILE A 224 6.68 10.67 32.75
N ILE A 225 5.39 10.88 32.52
CA ILE A 225 4.84 10.98 31.15
C ILE A 225 5.49 12.16 30.42
N THR A 226 5.56 13.34 31.05
CA THR A 226 6.14 14.56 30.45
C THR A 226 7.62 14.35 30.10
N GLU A 227 8.42 13.83 31.03
CA GLU A 227 9.84 13.56 30.79
C GLU A 227 10.05 12.53 29.68
N THR A 228 9.29 11.43 29.71
CA THR A 228 9.41 10.36 28.72
C THR A 228 9.02 10.83 27.33
N LEU A 229 7.92 11.56 27.18
CA LEU A 229 7.47 12.10 25.88
C LEU A 229 8.44 13.16 25.34
N SER A 230 9.02 14.00 26.22
CA SER A 230 10.05 14.96 25.83
C SER A 230 11.27 14.25 25.24
N LYS A 231 11.77 13.19 25.91
CA LYS A 231 12.89 12.37 25.41
C LYS A 231 12.54 11.63 24.12
N ALA A 232 11.35 11.05 24.03
CA ALA A 232 10.89 10.35 22.84
C ALA A 232 10.79 11.27 21.62
N ALA A 233 10.35 12.53 21.82
CA ALA A 233 10.22 13.51 20.76
C ALA A 233 11.55 13.89 20.11
N THR A 234 12.67 13.82 20.83
CA THR A 234 14.01 14.07 20.26
C THR A 234 14.51 12.91 19.38
N ASN A 235 14.01 11.70 19.61
CA ASN A 235 14.49 10.49 18.94
C ASN A 235 13.52 9.96 17.89
N SER A 236 12.29 10.47 17.84
CA SER A 236 11.22 9.98 16.96
C SER A 236 10.67 11.10 16.08
N HIS A 237 10.20 10.75 14.90
CA HIS A 237 9.44 11.62 14.04
C HIS A 237 7.96 11.64 14.43
N SER A 238 7.47 10.51 14.98
CA SER A 238 6.09 10.39 15.45
C SER A 238 6.03 9.58 16.74
N ILE A 239 5.09 9.92 17.60
CA ILE A 239 4.75 9.19 18.83
C ILE A 239 3.30 8.75 18.75
N ILE A 240 3.03 7.48 19.04
CA ILE A 240 1.69 6.94 19.22
C ILE A 240 1.51 6.57 20.69
N ILE A 241 0.42 7.06 21.29
CA ILE A 241 0.07 6.74 22.67
C ILE A 241 -1.33 6.15 22.67
N SER A 242 -1.51 4.96 23.21
CA SER A 242 -2.82 4.34 23.40
C SER A 242 -3.15 4.30 24.90
N GLY A 243 -4.30 4.88 25.25
CA GLY A 243 -4.70 5.19 26.62
C GLY A 243 -4.53 6.68 26.94
N GLY A 244 -5.01 7.14 28.08
CA GLY A 244 -4.89 8.52 28.51
C GLY A 244 -5.57 9.56 27.59
N ALA A 245 -6.44 9.12 26.68
CA ALA A 245 -7.08 9.97 25.67
C ALA A 245 -8.52 10.38 26.03
N SER A 246 -9.07 9.99 27.17
CA SER A 246 -10.42 10.32 27.58
C SER A 246 -10.49 11.70 28.31
N VAL A 247 -11.54 12.00 29.00
CA VAL A 247 -11.76 13.28 29.73
C VAL A 247 -11.79 13.09 31.24
N GLY A 248 -11.31 11.95 31.73
CA GLY A 248 -11.24 11.66 33.17
C GLY A 248 -10.11 12.40 33.86
N ASP A 249 -10.22 12.62 35.14
CA ASP A 249 -9.21 13.31 35.97
C ASP A 249 -7.86 12.55 36.02
N ARG A 250 -7.85 11.28 35.58
CA ARG A 250 -6.65 10.43 35.50
C ARG A 250 -6.01 10.41 34.09
N ASP A 251 -6.56 11.15 33.12
CA ASP A 251 -5.99 11.24 31.76
C ASP A 251 -4.87 12.27 31.71
N LEU A 252 -3.67 11.84 32.08
CA LEU A 252 -2.50 12.72 32.25
C LEU A 252 -1.72 12.97 30.95
N VAL A 253 -1.99 12.22 29.88
CA VAL A 253 -1.31 12.42 28.59
C VAL A 253 -1.64 13.78 27.98
N LYS A 254 -2.90 14.19 28.06
CA LYS A 254 -3.32 15.51 27.56
C LYS A 254 -2.64 16.68 28.30
N PRO A 255 -2.63 16.74 29.64
CA PRO A 255 -1.87 17.74 30.38
C PRO A 255 -0.37 17.74 30.06
N ALA A 256 0.26 16.55 29.92
CA ALA A 256 1.67 16.45 29.55
C ALA A 256 1.94 17.06 28.16
N LEU A 257 1.10 16.75 27.17
CA LEU A 257 1.24 17.33 25.83
C LEU A 257 1.02 18.84 25.82
N GLN A 258 0.12 19.36 26.64
CA GLN A 258 -0.10 20.81 26.76
C GLN A 258 1.11 21.55 27.35
N GLN A 259 1.91 20.87 28.18
CA GLN A 259 3.16 21.44 28.72
C GLN A 259 4.30 21.39 27.69
N LEU A 260 4.36 20.35 26.83
CA LEU A 260 5.48 20.10 25.92
C LEU A 260 5.29 20.70 24.52
N GLY A 261 4.05 20.92 24.10
CA GLY A 261 3.76 21.28 22.73
C GLY A 261 2.31 21.69 22.49
N SER A 262 1.74 21.27 21.39
CA SER A 262 0.37 21.61 21.00
C SER A 262 -0.55 20.40 20.91
N ILE A 263 -1.84 20.64 21.17
CA ILE A 263 -2.93 19.73 20.82
C ILE A 263 -3.77 20.42 19.77
N GLU A 264 -3.79 19.88 18.56
CA GLU A 264 -4.46 20.49 17.41
C GLU A 264 -5.90 20.04 17.29
N HIS A 265 -6.18 18.79 17.70
CA HIS A 265 -7.53 18.27 17.74
C HIS A 265 -7.72 17.22 18.85
N TRP A 266 -8.99 17.11 19.31
CA TRP A 266 -9.39 16.18 20.36
C TRP A 266 -10.87 15.79 20.22
N LYS A 267 -11.20 14.61 19.78
CA LYS A 267 -12.52 14.02 19.62
C LYS A 267 -13.11 14.11 18.22
N LEU A 268 -13.34 12.94 17.64
CA LEU A 268 -14.05 12.76 16.38
C LEU A 268 -15.46 12.19 16.58
N ALA A 269 -16.35 12.46 15.62
CA ALA A 269 -17.73 11.94 15.61
C ALA A 269 -17.79 10.50 15.08
N ILE A 270 -16.95 9.59 15.61
CA ILE A 270 -16.88 8.18 15.21
C ILE A 270 -17.19 7.22 16.35
N LYS A 271 -17.53 5.97 16.00
CA LYS A 271 -17.72 4.84 16.90
C LYS A 271 -17.21 3.56 16.21
N PRO A 272 -16.28 2.81 16.88
CA PRO A 272 -15.52 3.21 18.07
C PRO A 272 -14.49 4.30 17.75
N GLY A 273 -13.92 4.96 18.77
CA GLY A 273 -12.80 5.87 18.56
C GLY A 273 -13.05 7.36 18.82
N LYS A 274 -14.15 7.73 19.52
CA LYS A 274 -14.43 9.13 19.87
C LYS A 274 -13.23 9.90 20.45
N PRO A 275 -12.44 9.37 21.41
CA PRO A 275 -11.32 10.08 22.02
C PRO A 275 -10.02 9.94 21.20
N PHE A 276 -10.09 10.12 19.89
CA PHE A 276 -8.90 10.23 19.03
C PHE A 276 -8.44 11.69 19.00
N GLY A 277 -7.12 11.91 19.15
CA GLY A 277 -6.53 13.25 19.10
C GLY A 277 -5.16 13.23 18.44
N TRP A 278 -4.68 14.42 18.04
CA TRP A 278 -3.33 14.63 17.54
C TRP A 278 -2.81 15.99 17.94
N GLY A 279 -1.47 16.11 17.91
CA GLY A 279 -0.73 17.30 18.26
C GLY A 279 0.74 17.15 17.90
N SER A 280 1.60 17.97 18.48
CA SER A 280 3.04 17.93 18.25
C SER A 280 3.84 18.33 19.50
N ILE A 281 5.07 17.82 19.57
CA ILE A 281 6.12 18.23 20.49
C ILE A 281 7.31 18.66 19.61
N GLY A 282 7.50 19.95 19.42
CA GLY A 282 8.42 20.45 18.38
C GLY A 282 8.04 19.91 17.01
N GLU A 283 8.98 19.28 16.31
CA GLU A 283 8.77 18.67 15.00
C GLU A 283 8.13 17.25 15.08
N CYS A 284 8.13 16.65 16.28
CA CYS A 284 7.60 15.29 16.47
C CYS A 284 6.07 15.32 16.51
N ARG A 285 5.41 14.54 15.65
CA ARG A 285 3.96 14.40 15.63
C ARG A 285 3.49 13.42 16.70
N VAL A 286 2.42 13.75 17.40
CA VAL A 286 1.86 12.90 18.46
C VAL A 286 0.43 12.51 18.12
N MET A 287 0.13 11.22 18.14
CA MET A 287 -1.21 10.67 17.97
C MET A 287 -1.66 9.97 19.23
N LEU A 288 -2.86 10.30 19.65
CA LEU A 288 -3.50 9.81 20.86
C LEU A 288 -4.63 8.87 20.47
N LEU A 289 -4.44 7.59 20.71
CA LEU A 289 -5.41 6.56 20.42
C LEU A 289 -6.24 6.21 21.67
N PRO A 290 -7.49 5.77 21.49
CA PRO A 290 -8.32 5.32 22.59
C PRO A 290 -7.69 4.13 23.34
N GLY A 291 -7.96 4.01 24.66
CA GLY A 291 -7.53 2.86 25.46
C GLY A 291 -8.24 1.54 25.13
N ASN A 292 -9.50 1.59 24.66
CA ASN A 292 -10.20 0.37 24.23
C ASN A 292 -9.58 -0.23 22.97
N PRO A 293 -9.24 -1.53 22.93
CA PRO A 293 -8.39 -2.13 21.89
C PRO A 293 -9.00 -2.05 20.48
N VAL A 294 -10.29 -2.28 20.31
CA VAL A 294 -10.93 -2.14 19.00
C VAL A 294 -10.96 -0.69 18.54
N ALA A 295 -11.17 0.25 19.46
CA ALA A 295 -11.13 1.68 19.14
C ALA A 295 -9.74 2.13 18.73
N SER A 296 -8.70 1.67 19.44
CA SER A 296 -7.30 1.89 19.10
C SER A 296 -6.97 1.36 17.70
N PHE A 297 -7.34 0.10 17.42
CA PHE A 297 -7.13 -0.52 16.11
C PHE A 297 -7.83 0.24 14.97
N VAL A 298 -9.12 0.54 15.12
CA VAL A 298 -9.91 1.22 14.06
C VAL A 298 -9.37 2.63 13.79
N THR A 299 -9.07 3.40 14.83
CA THR A 299 -8.51 4.76 14.66
C THR A 299 -7.10 4.72 14.09
N PHE A 300 -6.28 3.76 14.49
CA PHE A 300 -4.96 3.56 13.89
C PHE A 300 -5.06 3.24 12.40
N LYS A 301 -5.87 2.25 11.99
CA LYS A 301 -6.04 1.83 10.59
C LYS A 301 -6.56 2.95 9.70
N LEU A 302 -7.58 3.68 10.16
CA LEU A 302 -8.28 4.66 9.32
C LEU A 302 -7.69 6.08 9.38
N LEU A 303 -6.91 6.41 10.41
CA LEU A 303 -6.37 7.75 10.65
C LEU A 303 -4.87 7.73 10.89
N GLY A 304 -4.40 6.95 11.87
CA GLY A 304 -3.00 6.94 12.27
C GLY A 304 -2.06 6.46 11.17
N LEU A 305 -2.36 5.34 10.55
CA LEU A 305 -1.52 4.78 9.47
C LEU A 305 -1.46 5.68 8.23
N PRO A 306 -2.57 6.24 7.71
CA PRO A 306 -2.51 7.23 6.64
C PRO A 306 -1.64 8.45 6.98
N ALA A 307 -1.74 8.96 8.20
CA ALA A 307 -0.91 10.08 8.66
C ALA A 307 0.59 9.72 8.69
N LEU A 308 0.95 8.52 9.16
CA LEU A 308 2.34 8.04 9.14
C LEU A 308 2.87 7.87 7.72
N GLN A 309 2.05 7.35 6.80
CA GLN A 309 2.43 7.20 5.39
C GLN A 309 2.71 8.56 4.75
N THR A 310 1.85 9.56 5.01
CA THR A 310 2.04 10.93 4.52
C THR A 310 3.30 11.56 5.13
N ALA A 311 3.50 11.40 6.44
CA ALA A 311 4.70 11.88 7.13
C ALA A 311 5.99 11.24 6.60
N ALA A 312 5.93 9.99 6.16
CA ALA A 312 7.03 9.27 5.52
C ALA A 312 7.24 9.65 4.04
N GLY A 313 6.43 10.56 3.48
CA GLY A 313 6.57 11.10 2.13
C GLY A 313 5.70 10.47 1.06
N ARG A 314 4.75 9.60 1.41
CA ARG A 314 3.77 9.07 0.45
C ARG A 314 2.79 10.17 0.02
N HIS A 315 2.36 10.14 -1.25
CA HIS A 315 1.36 11.07 -1.73
C HIS A 315 0.04 10.91 -0.95
N ILE A 316 -0.59 12.00 -0.55
CA ILE A 316 -1.73 12.01 0.36
C ILE A 316 -2.90 11.13 -0.12
N LEU A 317 -3.24 11.18 -1.41
CA LEU A 317 -4.31 10.37 -1.98
C LEU A 317 -4.00 8.87 -1.97
N GLN A 318 -2.71 8.51 -2.08
CA GLN A 318 -2.26 7.12 -2.03
C GLN A 318 -2.08 6.62 -0.59
N ALA A 319 -1.98 7.53 0.38
CA ALA A 319 -1.90 7.22 1.80
C ALA A 319 -3.28 6.91 2.42
N LEU A 320 -4.38 7.33 1.77
CA LEU A 320 -5.73 7.01 2.23
C LEU A 320 -5.94 5.50 2.34
N PRO A 321 -6.75 5.03 3.31
CA PRO A 321 -7.07 3.61 3.43
C PRO A 321 -7.75 3.10 2.17
N GLU A 322 -7.30 1.95 1.69
CA GLU A 322 -8.00 1.26 0.61
C GLU A 322 -9.44 0.98 1.01
N CYS A 323 -10.38 1.18 0.08
CA CYS A 323 -11.78 0.89 0.29
C CYS A 323 -12.44 0.40 -1.00
N TYR A 324 -13.53 -0.32 -0.83
CA TYR A 324 -14.38 -0.76 -1.94
C TYR A 324 -15.84 -0.78 -1.52
N GLN A 325 -16.73 -1.10 -2.45
CA GLN A 325 -18.17 -1.15 -2.20
C GLN A 325 -18.62 -2.61 -2.03
N ALA A 326 -19.49 -2.86 -1.04
CA ALA A 326 -20.16 -4.14 -0.85
C ALA A 326 -21.63 -3.91 -0.50
N LYS A 327 -22.51 -4.83 -0.90
CA LYS A 327 -23.92 -4.75 -0.58
C LYS A 327 -24.16 -5.18 0.86
N ALA A 328 -24.98 -4.44 1.61
CA ALA A 328 -25.42 -4.83 2.94
C ALA A 328 -26.29 -6.09 2.88
N ALA A 329 -25.86 -7.18 3.54
CA ALA A 329 -26.73 -8.35 3.79
C ALA A 329 -27.53 -8.21 5.09
N PHE A 330 -27.79 -6.99 5.54
CA PHE A 330 -28.47 -6.64 6.79
C PHE A 330 -29.22 -5.30 6.65
N SER A 331 -30.02 -4.97 7.66
CA SER A 331 -30.70 -3.67 7.77
C SER A 331 -30.50 -3.06 9.15
N ILE A 332 -30.39 -1.73 9.21
CA ILE A 332 -30.42 -0.93 10.45
C ILE A 332 -31.50 0.14 10.27
N ILE A 333 -32.70 -0.13 10.74
CA ILE A 333 -33.88 0.74 10.56
C ILE A 333 -34.71 0.79 11.88
N PRO A 334 -34.90 1.96 12.49
CA PRO A 334 -34.23 3.23 12.20
C PRO A 334 -32.79 3.26 12.73
N ASN A 335 -31.88 3.93 12.00
CA ASN A 335 -30.56 4.19 12.49
C ASN A 335 -30.56 5.44 13.40
N ARG A 336 -30.49 5.23 14.70
CA ARG A 336 -30.43 6.30 15.71
C ARG A 336 -29.02 6.67 16.14
N GLN A 337 -27.98 6.08 15.54
CA GLN A 337 -26.57 6.35 15.88
C GLN A 337 -26.17 7.77 15.47
N LYS A 338 -25.79 8.59 16.45
CA LYS A 338 -25.43 10.02 16.23
C LYS A 338 -24.01 10.22 15.68
N ARG A 339 -23.23 9.16 15.59
CA ARG A 339 -21.84 9.19 15.10
C ARG A 339 -21.70 8.17 13.99
N ARG A 340 -20.82 8.44 13.03
CA ARG A 340 -20.41 7.44 12.04
C ARG A 340 -19.89 6.20 12.75
N GLU A 341 -20.31 5.02 12.34
CA GLU A 341 -19.95 3.77 13.00
C GLU A 341 -19.19 2.86 12.04
N PHE A 342 -18.07 2.32 12.50
CA PHE A 342 -17.29 1.33 11.77
C PHE A 342 -17.55 -0.04 12.40
N LEU A 343 -18.41 -0.84 11.76
CA LEU A 343 -18.74 -2.18 12.20
C LEU A 343 -17.72 -3.18 11.67
N ARG A 344 -17.33 -4.14 12.47
CA ARG A 344 -16.52 -5.28 12.02
C ARG A 344 -17.41 -6.23 11.26
N GLY A 345 -16.97 -6.67 10.07
CA GLY A 345 -17.76 -7.55 9.22
C GLY A 345 -16.92 -8.55 8.44
N THR A 346 -17.63 -9.50 7.84
CA THR A 346 -17.08 -10.47 6.88
C THR A 346 -17.68 -10.23 5.51
N LEU A 347 -16.94 -10.62 4.49
CA LEU A 347 -17.37 -10.56 3.09
C LEU A 347 -17.88 -11.92 2.64
N ARG A 348 -18.92 -11.89 1.83
CA ARG A 348 -19.43 -13.05 1.08
C ARG A 348 -19.52 -12.67 -0.38
N PHE A 349 -18.89 -13.45 -1.24
CA PHE A 349 -19.00 -13.26 -2.69
C PHE A 349 -20.16 -14.09 -3.23
N THR A 350 -21.10 -13.44 -3.92
CA THR A 350 -22.28 -14.04 -4.53
C THR A 350 -22.30 -13.75 -6.02
N ASN A 351 -23.18 -14.42 -6.77
CA ASN A 351 -23.39 -14.13 -8.21
C ASN A 351 -23.84 -12.67 -8.46
N ASN A 352 -24.35 -11.98 -7.43
CA ASN A 352 -24.80 -10.58 -7.50
C ASN A 352 -23.74 -9.59 -7.00
N GLY A 353 -22.50 -10.03 -6.78
CA GLY A 353 -21.39 -9.26 -6.29
C GLY A 353 -21.07 -9.46 -4.81
N PRO A 354 -20.12 -8.66 -4.25
CA PRO A 354 -19.73 -8.76 -2.86
C PRO A 354 -20.84 -8.28 -1.92
N GLU A 355 -21.08 -9.06 -0.88
CA GLU A 355 -21.97 -8.72 0.22
C GLU A 355 -21.19 -8.66 1.53
N VAL A 356 -21.63 -7.80 2.45
CA VAL A 356 -21.03 -7.64 3.77
C VAL A 356 -22.03 -7.96 4.88
N ILE A 357 -21.54 -8.67 5.90
CA ILE A 357 -22.31 -9.12 7.06
C ILE A 357 -21.59 -8.63 8.32
N PRO A 358 -22.23 -7.84 9.20
CA PRO A 358 -21.61 -7.44 10.45
C PRO A 358 -21.45 -8.63 11.40
N LEU A 359 -20.35 -8.66 12.12
CA LEU A 359 -20.14 -9.64 13.19
C LEU A 359 -21.01 -9.32 14.41
N ASN A 360 -21.37 -10.33 15.19
CA ASN A 360 -22.22 -10.14 16.39
C ASN A 360 -21.52 -9.33 17.49
N LYS A 361 -20.19 -9.45 17.61
CA LYS A 361 -19.39 -8.79 18.67
C LYS A 361 -18.89 -7.43 18.21
N GLN A 362 -19.62 -6.34 18.53
CA GLN A 362 -19.31 -4.96 18.12
C GLN A 362 -18.80 -4.04 19.26
N GLY A 363 -18.66 -4.54 20.49
CA GLY A 363 -18.13 -3.74 21.61
C GLY A 363 -16.69 -3.28 21.37
N SER A 364 -16.35 -2.05 21.80
CA SER A 364 -15.00 -1.48 21.61
C SER A 364 -13.90 -2.20 22.39
N HIS A 365 -14.26 -3.01 23.38
CA HIS A 365 -13.36 -3.86 24.18
C HIS A 365 -13.24 -5.30 23.63
N MET A 366 -14.07 -5.67 22.64
CA MET A 366 -14.17 -7.05 22.13
C MET A 366 -13.15 -7.30 21.00
N LEU A 367 -11.87 -7.40 21.34
CA LEU A 367 -10.79 -7.57 20.37
C LEU A 367 -10.93 -8.87 19.54
N SER A 368 -11.50 -9.94 20.12
CA SER A 368 -11.80 -11.18 19.38
C SER A 368 -12.70 -10.95 18.16
N GLY A 369 -13.50 -9.88 18.15
CA GLY A 369 -14.27 -9.47 16.98
C GLY A 369 -13.44 -8.88 15.85
N CYS A 370 -12.22 -8.38 16.12
CA CYS A 370 -11.29 -7.93 15.06
C CYS A 370 -10.57 -9.10 14.40
N VAL A 371 -10.23 -10.14 15.16
CA VAL A 371 -9.51 -11.32 14.63
C VAL A 371 -10.29 -12.03 13.54
N ASN A 372 -11.61 -12.06 13.66
CA ASN A 372 -12.51 -12.73 12.71
C ASN A 372 -13.09 -11.78 11.65
N ALA A 373 -12.76 -10.49 11.70
CA ALA A 373 -13.24 -9.52 10.73
C ALA A 373 -12.33 -9.48 9.50
N GLN A 374 -12.93 -9.28 8.34
CA GLN A 374 -12.24 -9.05 7.08
C GLN A 374 -12.28 -7.58 6.68
N VAL A 375 -13.31 -6.86 7.16
CA VAL A 375 -13.54 -5.45 6.81
C VAL A 375 -14.12 -4.66 7.98
N LEU A 376 -13.90 -3.34 7.93
CA LEU A 376 -14.67 -2.35 8.66
C LEU A 376 -15.75 -1.81 7.72
N ILE A 377 -17.01 -1.91 8.13
CA ILE A 377 -18.18 -1.42 7.38
C ILE A 377 -18.45 0.01 7.82
N ASP A 378 -18.46 0.94 6.90
CA ASP A 378 -18.79 2.34 7.16
C ASP A 378 -20.30 2.57 7.21
N ILE A 379 -20.82 2.87 8.39
CA ILE A 379 -22.23 3.20 8.61
C ILE A 379 -22.35 4.70 8.89
N PRO A 380 -22.91 5.50 7.98
CA PRO A 380 -23.12 6.92 8.18
C PRO A 380 -24.04 7.20 9.39
N ALA A 381 -23.79 8.31 10.08
CA ALA A 381 -24.62 8.70 11.22
C ALA A 381 -26.06 8.99 10.79
N GLN A 382 -27.04 8.53 11.56
CA GLN A 382 -28.47 8.82 11.38
C GLN A 382 -29.02 8.49 9.98
N THR A 383 -28.36 7.58 9.26
CA THR A 383 -28.79 7.12 7.93
C THR A 383 -29.25 5.67 8.04
N ASP A 384 -30.47 5.40 7.66
CA ASP A 384 -31.00 4.04 7.62
C ASP A 384 -30.27 3.20 6.59
N ILE A 385 -29.95 1.96 6.94
CA ILE A 385 -29.33 1.00 6.05
C ILE A 385 -30.35 -0.07 5.69
N GLN A 386 -30.57 -0.27 4.41
CA GLN A 386 -31.43 -1.31 3.88
C GLN A 386 -30.59 -2.46 3.30
N GLN A 387 -31.10 -3.67 3.41
CA GLN A 387 -30.51 -4.82 2.75
C GLN A 387 -30.40 -4.58 1.23
N GLY A 388 -29.24 -4.92 0.65
CA GLY A 388 -28.91 -4.67 -0.75
C GLY A 388 -28.33 -3.29 -1.04
N GLN A 389 -28.32 -2.37 -0.09
CA GLN A 389 -27.69 -1.05 -0.23
C GLN A 389 -26.16 -1.19 -0.31
N TRP A 390 -25.53 -0.42 -1.19
CA TRP A 390 -24.07 -0.35 -1.29
C TRP A 390 -23.47 0.45 -0.14
N LEU A 391 -22.46 -0.11 0.52
CA LEU A 391 -21.73 0.49 1.63
C LEU A 391 -20.25 0.48 1.34
N THR A 392 -19.54 1.51 1.81
CA THR A 392 -18.07 1.53 1.80
C THR A 392 -17.54 0.58 2.87
N VAL A 393 -16.57 -0.24 2.49
CA VAL A 393 -15.87 -1.16 3.38
C VAL A 393 -14.37 -0.98 3.27
N TYR A 394 -13.67 -1.06 4.39
CA TYR A 394 -12.22 -0.94 4.50
C TYR A 394 -11.63 -2.29 4.90
N PRO A 395 -10.72 -2.91 4.11
CA PRO A 395 -10.05 -4.15 4.48
C PRO A 395 -9.16 -3.96 5.72
N ILE A 396 -9.07 -5.03 6.55
CA ILE A 396 -8.29 -5.02 7.80
C ILE A 396 -7.28 -6.15 7.89
#